data_6ebf82170a89a7188ca9e61b1a953581
#
_entry.id   6ebf82170a89a7188ca9e61b1a953581
#
_cell.length_a   1.000
_cell.length_b   1.000
_cell.length_c   1.000
_cell.angle_alpha   90.00
_cell.angle_beta   90.00
_cell.angle_gamma   90.00
#
_symmetry.space_group_name_H-M   'P 1'
#
loop_
_entity.id
_entity.type
_entity.pdbx_description
1 polymer ?
#
loop_
_entity_poly.entity_id
_entity_poly.type
_entity_poly.pdbx_seq_one_letter_code
_entity_poly.pdbx_strand_id
1 'polypeptide(L)'
;MYTVNKQIVDTNLLKSIDNFLTIFNKSRTNTVFFDIETTGLSARNSMIYLLGYIKFNGKNWELNQLFCEKAEDEIALILTFNKVLSGVNVLNLVHYNGDSFDIPFLKKRAKFHELPIEKEFLQENSYESMDLFKIIRAYKNKLPLESHKQKDVEKYLGYERKDKFSGKELIKLFKDFIAFKEEEKRELILLHNHDDLMGMLHILPTTALSQLEFIANNKVYLENLLNSEINKEAKLDFLLEEKDLQSEINLSFKLLAPLAKDFNFNSDYFSLNVTKENVSIKIKVIKTELKHFYKNYKDYFFIPNENKAIHKSVANYIDKEFRIKATKENCYICHTSRFIPVFEEFEEINIFKESFEKNDLFMELKDMETIKKAAYLSVLIKYAANSY
;
A
#
# COMPACT_ATOMS: atom_id res chain seq x y z
N MET A 1 14.29 -8.74 36.49
CA MET A 1 13.64 -8.69 35.19
C MET A 1 13.38 -10.11 34.69
N TYR A 2 12.15 -10.46 34.39
CA TYR A 2 11.74 -11.76 33.86
C TYR A 2 11.73 -11.73 32.32
N THR A 3 12.15 -12.80 31.69
CA THR A 3 12.24 -12.86 30.21
C THR A 3 11.56 -14.09 29.66
N VAL A 4 10.84 -13.93 28.56
CA VAL A 4 10.20 -15.02 27.81
C VAL A 4 10.81 -15.04 26.41
N ASN A 5 11.06 -16.23 25.88
CA ASN A 5 11.41 -16.46 24.49
C ASN A 5 10.58 -17.61 23.93
N LYS A 6 9.92 -17.40 22.80
CA LYS A 6 9.10 -18.41 22.11
C LYS A 6 9.35 -18.35 20.61
N GLN A 7 9.63 -19.49 20.01
CA GLN A 7 9.73 -19.58 18.56
C GLN A 7 8.34 -19.49 17.91
N ILE A 8 8.24 -18.76 16.80
CA ILE A 8 7.05 -18.72 15.95
C ILE A 8 7.12 -19.89 14.98
N VAL A 9 6.15 -20.79 15.08
CA VAL A 9 6.09 -22.02 14.26
C VAL A 9 4.91 -22.06 13.29
N ASP A 10 3.97 -21.12 13.42
CA ASP A 10 2.82 -21.02 12.53
C ASP A 10 3.26 -20.61 11.11
N THR A 11 3.12 -21.55 10.17
CA THR A 11 3.55 -21.36 8.79
C THR A 11 2.79 -20.27 8.06
N ASN A 12 1.53 -20.00 8.42
CA ASN A 12 0.74 -18.92 7.81
C ASN A 12 1.27 -17.56 8.26
N LEU A 13 1.60 -17.42 9.54
CA LEU A 13 2.20 -16.19 10.07
C LEU A 13 3.59 -15.95 9.47
N LEU A 14 4.43 -16.99 9.37
CA LEU A 14 5.73 -16.89 8.74
C LEU A 14 5.60 -16.44 7.28
N LYS A 15 4.64 -16.99 6.54
CA LYS A 15 4.33 -16.54 5.17
C LYS A 15 3.83 -15.10 5.13
N SER A 16 3.02 -14.66 6.10
CA SER A 16 2.54 -13.27 6.20
C SER A 16 3.71 -12.30 6.42
N ILE A 17 4.67 -12.66 7.27
CA ILE A 17 5.89 -11.87 7.47
C ILE A 17 6.68 -11.78 6.15
N ASP A 18 6.92 -12.91 5.47
CA ASP A 18 7.69 -12.94 4.22
C ASP A 18 7.03 -12.12 3.12
N ASN A 19 5.71 -12.21 2.98
CA ASN A 19 4.94 -11.41 2.04
C ASN A 19 5.08 -9.91 2.35
N PHE A 20 4.93 -9.52 3.61
CA PHE A 20 5.09 -8.14 4.06
C PHE A 20 6.50 -7.61 3.73
N LEU A 21 7.54 -8.36 4.08
CA LEU A 21 8.92 -7.99 3.80
C LEU A 21 9.17 -7.83 2.29
N THR A 22 8.62 -8.74 1.49
CA THR A 22 8.74 -8.69 0.03
C THR A 22 8.07 -7.46 -0.56
N ILE A 23 6.83 -7.15 -0.15
CA ILE A 23 6.07 -5.98 -0.61
C ILE A 23 6.85 -4.68 -0.36
N PHE A 24 7.41 -4.54 0.84
CA PHE A 24 8.10 -3.33 1.27
C PHE A 24 9.62 -3.35 1.00
N ASN A 25 10.13 -4.39 0.32
CA ASN A 25 11.55 -4.60 0.03
C ASN A 25 12.42 -4.52 1.30
N LYS A 26 12.05 -5.31 2.33
CA LYS A 26 12.73 -5.37 3.62
C LYS A 26 13.38 -6.74 3.84
N SER A 27 14.40 -6.78 4.70
CA SER A 27 15.11 -8.01 5.04
C SER A 27 14.66 -8.53 6.41
N ARG A 28 14.65 -9.87 6.58
CA ARG A 28 14.32 -10.53 7.85
C ARG A 28 15.27 -10.10 8.98
N THR A 29 16.56 -9.98 8.68
CA THR A 29 17.61 -9.66 9.66
C THR A 29 17.54 -8.24 10.18
N ASN A 30 16.94 -7.33 9.40
CA ASN A 30 16.86 -5.91 9.71
C ASN A 30 15.46 -5.46 10.17
N THR A 31 14.56 -6.42 10.44
CA THR A 31 13.17 -6.10 10.81
C THR A 31 12.88 -6.61 12.21
N VAL A 32 12.32 -5.72 13.03
CA VAL A 32 11.87 -6.00 14.40
C VAL A 32 10.45 -5.47 14.57
N PHE A 33 9.55 -6.34 14.97
CA PHE A 33 8.20 -5.95 15.45
C PHE A 33 8.30 -5.71 16.94
N PHE A 34 7.62 -4.68 17.47
CA PHE A 34 7.64 -4.43 18.91
C PHE A 34 6.39 -3.71 19.41
N ASP A 35 6.16 -3.83 20.71
CA ASP A 35 5.07 -3.22 21.45
C ASP A 35 5.47 -3.02 22.90
N ILE A 36 4.97 -1.96 23.57
CA ILE A 36 5.26 -1.69 24.98
C ILE A 36 4.00 -1.56 25.82
N GLU A 37 4.14 -1.97 27.09
CA GLU A 37 3.14 -1.72 28.12
C GLU A 37 3.68 -0.76 29.18
N THR A 38 2.86 0.22 29.54
CA THR A 38 3.26 1.31 30.44
C THR A 38 2.30 1.49 31.60
N THR A 39 2.79 2.02 32.71
CA THR A 39 1.95 2.29 33.91
C THR A 39 1.05 3.52 33.74
N GLY A 40 1.05 4.17 32.58
CA GLY A 40 0.21 5.32 32.22
C GLY A 40 0.68 6.02 30.96
N LEU A 41 -0.06 7.01 30.50
CA LEU A 41 0.15 7.67 29.19
C LEU A 41 1.29 8.69 29.19
N SER A 42 1.79 9.13 30.34
CA SER A 42 2.84 10.14 30.42
C SER A 42 4.18 9.52 30.79
N ALA A 43 5.13 9.50 29.87
CA ALA A 43 6.48 9.00 30.11
C ALA A 43 7.24 9.73 31.24
N ARG A 44 6.82 10.94 31.65
CA ARG A 44 7.40 11.65 32.80
C ARG A 44 7.04 11.01 34.13
N ASN A 45 5.79 10.49 34.26
CA ASN A 45 5.24 10.00 35.52
C ASN A 45 4.96 8.48 35.51
N SER A 46 5.31 7.82 34.41
CA SER A 46 5.02 6.40 34.21
C SER A 46 6.24 5.69 33.65
N MET A 47 6.32 4.39 33.88
CA MET A 47 7.40 3.53 33.44
C MET A 47 6.93 2.53 32.39
N ILE A 48 7.86 1.97 31.62
CA ILE A 48 7.65 0.79 30.79
C ILE A 48 7.85 -0.43 31.68
N TYR A 49 6.81 -1.24 31.84
CA TYR A 49 6.91 -2.46 32.66
C TYR A 49 6.99 -3.74 31.85
N LEU A 50 6.63 -3.68 30.55
CA LEU A 50 6.77 -4.81 29.64
C LEU A 50 7.12 -4.25 28.24
N LEU A 51 8.07 -4.89 27.59
CA LEU A 51 8.41 -4.69 26.20
C LEU A 51 8.47 -6.03 25.49
N GLY A 52 7.61 -6.20 24.52
CA GLY A 52 7.60 -7.36 23.66
C GLY A 52 8.19 -7.05 22.28
N TYR A 53 8.90 -7.99 21.71
CA TYR A 53 9.40 -7.86 20.34
C TYR A 53 9.52 -9.21 19.63
N ILE A 54 9.40 -9.15 18.28
CA ILE A 54 9.62 -10.30 17.41
C ILE A 54 10.78 -9.98 16.49
N LYS A 55 11.78 -10.86 16.44
CA LYS A 55 12.95 -10.72 15.56
C LYS A 55 13.36 -12.05 14.94
N PHE A 56 14.08 -11.98 13.83
CA PHE A 56 14.74 -13.14 13.21
C PHE A 56 16.13 -13.36 13.84
N ASN A 57 16.38 -14.56 14.37
CA ASN A 57 17.66 -14.89 15.02
C ASN A 57 18.72 -15.48 14.07
N GLY A 58 18.50 -15.41 12.74
CA GLY A 58 19.32 -16.05 11.71
C GLY A 58 18.77 -17.41 11.24
N LYS A 59 17.86 -18.02 12.01
CA LYS A 59 17.23 -19.31 11.67
C LYS A 59 15.71 -19.25 11.77
N ASN A 60 15.18 -18.69 12.85
CA ASN A 60 13.75 -18.65 13.15
C ASN A 60 13.32 -17.24 13.58
N TRP A 61 12.03 -16.96 13.45
CA TRP A 61 11.41 -15.83 14.10
C TRP A 61 11.09 -16.16 15.54
N GLU A 62 11.45 -15.27 16.47
CA GLU A 62 11.26 -15.44 17.90
C GLU A 62 10.51 -14.25 18.49
N LEU A 63 9.48 -14.56 19.27
CA LEU A 63 8.81 -13.62 20.14
C LEU A 63 9.54 -13.60 21.48
N ASN A 64 9.91 -12.40 21.91
CA ASN A 64 10.60 -12.16 23.16
C ASN A 64 9.83 -11.14 23.99
N GLN A 65 9.78 -11.33 25.31
CA GLN A 65 9.15 -10.40 26.24
C GLN A 65 10.11 -10.10 27.40
N LEU A 66 10.26 -8.83 27.72
CA LEU A 66 11.07 -8.31 28.82
C LEU A 66 10.13 -7.69 29.85
N PHE A 67 9.95 -8.33 30.99
CA PHE A 67 8.98 -7.94 32.02
C PHE A 67 9.70 -7.44 33.28
N CYS A 68 9.31 -6.29 33.80
CA CYS A 68 9.83 -5.71 35.03
C CYS A 68 9.17 -6.35 36.24
N GLU A 69 9.95 -7.01 37.10
CA GLU A 69 9.49 -7.55 38.39
C GLU A 69 9.57 -6.50 39.51
N LYS A 70 10.29 -5.41 39.23
CA LYS A 70 10.41 -4.23 40.11
C LYS A 70 10.71 -3.00 39.23
N ALA A 71 10.54 -1.81 39.80
CA ALA A 71 10.67 -0.56 39.02
C ALA A 71 12.08 -0.35 38.43
N GLU A 72 13.11 -0.78 39.14
CA GLU A 72 14.51 -0.63 38.72
C GLU A 72 14.85 -1.46 37.48
N ASP A 73 14.05 -2.46 37.15
CA ASP A 73 14.24 -3.31 35.98
C ASP A 73 14.00 -2.56 34.64
N GLU A 74 13.34 -1.40 34.66
CA GLU A 74 13.08 -0.61 33.46
C GLU A 74 14.37 -0.23 32.73
N ILE A 75 15.43 0.13 33.47
CA ILE A 75 16.75 0.45 32.91
C ILE A 75 17.31 -0.75 32.12
N ALA A 76 17.29 -1.93 32.75
CA ALA A 76 17.78 -3.16 32.15
C ALA A 76 16.93 -3.57 30.92
N LEU A 77 15.62 -3.36 30.98
CA LEU A 77 14.70 -3.60 29.87
C LEU A 77 15.05 -2.72 28.65
N ILE A 78 15.18 -1.41 28.85
CA ILE A 78 15.51 -0.46 27.77
C ILE A 78 16.89 -0.77 27.18
N LEU A 79 17.91 -1.01 28.01
CA LEU A 79 19.26 -1.36 27.55
C LEU A 79 19.30 -2.69 26.80
N THR A 80 18.52 -3.68 27.24
CA THR A 80 18.42 -4.98 26.53
C THR A 80 17.80 -4.80 25.16
N PHE A 81 16.70 -4.05 25.06
CA PHE A 81 16.09 -3.77 23.78
C PHE A 81 17.00 -2.95 22.86
N ASN A 82 17.72 -1.97 23.39
CA ASN A 82 18.72 -1.22 22.61
C ASN A 82 19.78 -2.15 21.98
N LYS A 83 20.29 -3.14 22.72
CA LYS A 83 21.23 -4.14 22.18
C LYS A 83 20.62 -4.99 21.06
N VAL A 84 19.32 -5.30 21.13
CA VAL A 84 18.61 -6.02 20.05
C VAL A 84 18.62 -5.22 18.77
N LEU A 85 18.59 -3.90 18.86
CA LEU A 85 18.48 -2.98 17.73
C LEU A 85 19.85 -2.51 17.22
N SER A 86 20.90 -2.65 18.05
CA SER A 86 22.26 -2.29 17.67
C SER A 86 22.87 -3.27 16.68
N GLY A 87 23.71 -2.79 15.77
CA GLY A 87 24.47 -3.65 14.85
C GLY A 87 23.83 -3.86 13.48
N VAL A 88 22.78 -3.10 13.16
CA VAL A 88 22.10 -3.12 11.85
C VAL A 88 22.22 -1.75 11.20
N ASN A 89 22.69 -1.67 9.93
CA ASN A 89 22.90 -0.39 9.24
C ASN A 89 21.61 0.41 9.03
N VAL A 90 20.50 -0.25 8.72
CA VAL A 90 19.15 0.32 8.63
C VAL A 90 18.18 -0.66 9.26
N LEU A 91 17.57 -0.26 10.35
CA LEU A 91 16.61 -1.07 11.10
C LEU A 91 15.19 -0.70 10.68
N ASN A 92 14.36 -1.71 10.40
CA ASN A 92 12.93 -1.52 10.19
C ASN A 92 12.19 -1.85 11.48
N LEU A 93 11.57 -0.84 12.08
CA LEU A 93 10.73 -0.99 13.27
C LEU A 93 9.26 -1.07 12.86
N VAL A 94 8.69 -2.24 13.02
CA VAL A 94 7.28 -2.49 12.74
C VAL A 94 6.48 -2.45 14.04
N HIS A 95 5.42 -1.67 14.06
CA HIS A 95 4.57 -1.48 15.24
C HIS A 95 3.16 -1.05 14.84
N TYR A 96 2.25 -0.99 15.81
CA TYR A 96 0.90 -0.49 15.62
C TYR A 96 0.68 0.84 16.35
N ASN A 97 0.61 1.96 15.64
CA ASN A 97 0.50 3.32 16.19
C ASN A 97 1.67 3.77 17.08
N GLY A 98 2.79 3.07 17.01
CA GLY A 98 3.97 3.32 17.84
C GLY A 98 4.69 4.64 17.56
N ASP A 99 4.52 5.23 16.37
CA ASP A 99 5.00 6.58 16.08
C ASP A 99 4.40 7.64 17.01
N SER A 100 3.16 7.41 17.46
CA SER A 100 2.44 8.32 18.32
C SER A 100 2.67 8.06 19.81
N PHE A 101 3.05 6.83 20.18
CA PHE A 101 3.15 6.41 21.58
C PHE A 101 4.44 5.68 21.92
N ASP A 102 4.68 4.48 21.39
CA ASP A 102 5.75 3.57 21.83
C ASP A 102 7.13 4.18 21.68
N ILE A 103 7.45 4.67 20.47
CA ILE A 103 8.75 5.26 20.15
C ILE A 103 9.02 6.54 20.96
N PRO A 104 8.11 7.54 20.99
CA PRO A 104 8.29 8.73 21.83
C PRO A 104 8.37 8.41 23.32
N PHE A 105 7.64 7.39 23.80
CA PHE A 105 7.67 6.99 25.19
C PHE A 105 9.02 6.38 25.56
N LEU A 106 9.49 5.43 24.75
CA LEU A 106 10.80 4.78 24.91
C LEU A 106 11.95 5.83 24.93
N LYS A 107 11.94 6.76 23.96
CA LYS A 107 12.91 7.87 23.90
C LYS A 107 12.92 8.71 25.17
N LYS A 108 11.74 9.11 25.65
CA LYS A 108 11.61 9.93 26.87
C LYS A 108 12.06 9.18 28.11
N ARG A 109 11.78 7.87 28.22
CA ARG A 109 12.24 7.05 29.35
C ARG A 109 13.74 6.84 29.34
N ALA A 110 14.33 6.58 28.18
CA ALA A 110 15.77 6.48 28.03
C ALA A 110 16.48 7.78 28.45
N LYS A 111 15.94 8.93 28.04
CA LYS A 111 16.45 10.26 28.45
C LYS A 111 16.25 10.50 29.97
N PHE A 112 15.11 10.11 30.52
CA PHE A 112 14.84 10.24 31.96
C PHE A 112 15.85 9.49 32.82
N HIS A 113 16.30 8.32 32.37
CA HIS A 113 17.33 7.52 33.06
C HIS A 113 18.77 7.88 32.64
N GLU A 114 18.97 8.95 31.84
CA GLU A 114 20.30 9.38 31.36
C GLU A 114 21.08 8.25 30.66
N LEU A 115 20.36 7.35 29.98
CA LEU A 115 20.99 6.20 29.35
C LEU A 115 21.77 6.62 28.10
N PRO A 116 22.93 5.97 27.80
CA PRO A 116 23.79 6.32 26.66
C PRO A 116 23.18 5.93 25.28
N ILE A 117 21.88 5.76 25.23
CA ILE A 117 21.10 5.27 24.07
C ILE A 117 20.95 6.34 22.98
N GLU A 118 21.09 7.63 23.30
CA GLU A 118 20.81 8.74 22.37
C GLU A 118 21.68 8.72 21.10
N LYS A 119 22.81 8.01 21.09
CA LYS A 119 23.76 8.06 19.96
C LYS A 119 23.56 6.98 18.89
N GLU A 120 22.88 5.86 19.18
CA GLU A 120 22.85 4.73 18.24
C GLU A 120 21.41 4.37 17.76
N PHE A 121 20.44 4.32 18.65
CA PHE A 121 19.13 3.78 18.32
C PHE A 121 18.03 4.82 18.06
N LEU A 122 18.12 5.97 18.74
CA LEU A 122 17.04 6.96 18.74
C LEU A 122 17.37 8.22 17.91
N GLN A 123 18.46 8.20 17.12
CA GLN A 123 18.73 9.28 16.17
C GLN A 123 17.75 9.20 15.00
N GLU A 124 17.32 10.36 14.51
CA GLU A 124 16.67 10.48 13.21
C GLU A 124 17.55 9.82 12.15
N ASN A 125 16.97 8.93 11.35
CA ASN A 125 17.59 8.12 10.30
C ASN A 125 18.36 6.85 10.73
N SER A 126 18.38 6.44 12.00
CA SER A 126 18.94 5.13 12.40
C SER A 126 17.97 3.97 12.18
N TYR A 127 16.71 4.25 12.00
CA TYR A 127 15.65 3.27 11.70
C TYR A 127 14.59 3.83 10.76
N GLU A 128 13.91 2.95 10.07
CA GLU A 128 12.70 3.24 9.32
C GLU A 128 11.50 2.76 10.12
N SER A 129 10.60 3.67 10.43
CA SER A 129 9.36 3.35 11.13
C SER A 129 8.33 2.81 10.15
N MET A 130 7.80 1.62 10.42
CA MET A 130 6.73 0.98 9.67
C MET A 130 5.48 0.87 10.56
N ASP A 131 4.71 1.95 10.60
CA ASP A 131 3.50 2.04 11.40
C ASP A 131 2.31 1.38 10.68
N LEU A 132 1.96 0.17 11.09
CA LEU A 132 0.85 -0.60 10.51
C LEU A 132 -0.48 0.15 10.59
N PHE A 133 -0.71 0.92 11.66
CA PHE A 133 -1.91 1.76 11.78
C PHE A 133 -1.99 2.77 10.62
N LYS A 134 -0.89 3.46 10.31
CA LYS A 134 -0.85 4.43 9.21
C LYS A 134 -1.04 3.75 7.85
N ILE A 135 -0.36 2.62 7.63
CA ILE A 135 -0.48 1.83 6.40
C ILE A 135 -1.94 1.40 6.20
N ILE A 136 -2.57 0.78 7.20
CA ILE A 136 -3.95 0.28 7.10
C ILE A 136 -4.95 1.43 6.98
N ARG A 137 -4.75 2.52 7.72
CA ARG A 137 -5.62 3.69 7.67
C ARG A 137 -5.64 4.37 6.31
N ALA A 138 -4.57 4.28 5.53
CA ALA A 138 -4.56 4.79 4.15
C ALA A 138 -5.65 4.12 3.28
N TYR A 139 -6.05 2.90 3.62
CA TYR A 139 -7.07 2.11 2.91
C TYR A 139 -8.43 2.08 3.62
N LYS A 140 -8.72 3.06 4.47
CA LYS A 140 -9.97 3.12 5.27
C LYS A 140 -11.25 2.98 4.46
N ASN A 141 -11.27 3.47 3.22
CA ASN A 141 -12.44 3.39 2.33
C ASN A 141 -12.54 2.03 1.60
N LYS A 142 -11.50 1.20 1.66
CA LYS A 142 -11.41 -0.10 0.97
C LYS A 142 -11.53 -1.29 1.91
N LEU A 143 -11.37 -1.04 3.21
CA LEU A 143 -11.50 -2.04 4.25
C LEU A 143 -12.74 -1.71 5.08
N PRO A 144 -13.79 -2.57 5.10
CA PRO A 144 -15.01 -2.34 5.87
C PRO A 144 -14.76 -2.62 7.36
N LEU A 145 -13.94 -1.78 7.99
CA LEU A 145 -13.57 -1.88 9.40
C LEU A 145 -14.51 -1.05 10.27
N GLU A 146 -14.89 -1.56 11.43
CA GLU A 146 -15.64 -0.80 12.44
C GLU A 146 -14.80 0.39 12.97
N SER A 147 -13.52 0.14 13.21
CA SER A 147 -12.52 1.16 13.51
C SER A 147 -11.13 0.71 13.06
N HIS A 148 -10.13 1.60 13.17
CA HIS A 148 -8.73 1.27 12.85
C HIS A 148 -7.93 0.86 14.09
N LYS A 149 -8.57 0.39 15.15
CA LYS A 149 -7.86 -0.24 16.26
C LYS A 149 -7.38 -1.62 15.83
N GLN A 150 -6.24 -2.05 16.34
CA GLN A 150 -5.66 -3.33 15.98
C GLN A 150 -6.65 -4.49 16.16
N LYS A 151 -7.38 -4.53 17.27
CA LYS A 151 -8.39 -5.56 17.58
C LYS A 151 -9.52 -5.62 16.52
N ASP A 152 -9.92 -4.50 15.93
CA ASP A 152 -10.97 -4.48 14.90
C ASP A 152 -10.45 -4.98 13.55
N VAL A 153 -9.18 -4.71 13.22
CA VAL A 153 -8.52 -5.26 12.03
C VAL A 153 -8.34 -6.78 12.17
N GLU A 154 -7.93 -7.23 13.35
CA GLU A 154 -7.81 -8.65 13.68
C GLU A 154 -9.14 -9.39 13.51
N LYS A 155 -10.21 -8.84 14.11
CA LYS A 155 -11.58 -9.38 13.98
C LYS A 155 -12.03 -9.47 12.53
N TYR A 156 -11.73 -8.43 11.72
CA TYR A 156 -12.02 -8.43 10.30
C TYR A 156 -11.35 -9.58 9.53
N LEU A 157 -10.15 -9.98 9.95
CA LEU A 157 -9.41 -11.10 9.38
C LEU A 157 -9.73 -12.45 10.05
N GLY A 158 -10.64 -12.48 11.02
CA GLY A 158 -11.04 -13.69 11.72
C GLY A 158 -10.06 -14.16 12.81
N TYR A 159 -9.17 -13.27 13.29
CA TYR A 159 -8.32 -13.58 14.44
C TYR A 159 -9.02 -13.19 15.74
N GLU A 160 -9.11 -14.16 16.65
CA GLU A 160 -9.67 -13.98 18.00
C GLU A 160 -8.54 -14.10 19.03
N ARG A 161 -8.39 -13.07 19.84
CA ARG A 161 -7.43 -13.03 20.95
C ARG A 161 -7.88 -13.90 22.11
N LYS A 162 -6.91 -14.41 22.85
CA LYS A 162 -7.17 -15.06 24.15
C LYS A 162 -7.30 -14.03 25.28
N ASP A 163 -6.57 -12.93 25.15
CA ASP A 163 -6.63 -11.81 26.08
C ASP A 163 -7.95 -11.04 25.97
N LYS A 164 -8.52 -10.70 27.15
CA LYS A 164 -9.77 -9.93 27.27
C LYS A 164 -9.62 -8.63 28.03
N PHE A 165 -8.41 -8.31 28.50
CA PHE A 165 -8.16 -7.13 29.30
C PHE A 165 -7.98 -5.87 28.45
N SER A 166 -8.34 -4.74 29.04
CA SER A 166 -8.00 -3.41 28.53
C SER A 166 -6.68 -2.93 29.12
N GLY A 167 -5.97 -2.00 28.46
CA GLY A 167 -4.73 -1.42 29.00
C GLY A 167 -4.88 -0.82 30.40
N LYS A 168 -6.07 -0.30 30.75
CA LYS A 168 -6.33 0.21 32.10
C LYS A 168 -6.38 -0.90 33.16
N GLU A 169 -6.93 -2.05 32.82
CA GLU A 169 -6.97 -3.23 33.70
C GLU A 169 -5.59 -3.84 33.86
N LEU A 170 -4.76 -3.83 32.81
CA LEU A 170 -3.36 -4.29 32.88
C LEU A 170 -2.53 -3.47 33.84
N ILE A 171 -2.69 -2.14 33.87
CA ILE A 171 -2.01 -1.28 34.86
C ILE A 171 -2.36 -1.71 36.29
N LYS A 172 -3.62 -2.06 36.52
CA LYS A 172 -4.04 -2.57 37.84
C LYS A 172 -3.40 -3.94 38.15
N LEU A 173 -3.44 -4.88 37.18
CA LEU A 173 -2.79 -6.18 37.31
C LEU A 173 -1.30 -6.05 37.62
N PHE A 174 -0.59 -5.12 36.94
CA PHE A 174 0.82 -4.87 37.22
C PHE A 174 1.06 -4.34 38.63
N LYS A 175 0.27 -3.36 39.10
CA LYS A 175 0.37 -2.85 40.48
C LYS A 175 0.14 -3.94 41.53
N ASP A 176 -0.86 -4.79 41.28
CA ASP A 176 -1.15 -5.92 42.15
C ASP A 176 -0.01 -6.94 42.13
N PHE A 177 0.57 -7.22 40.93
CA PHE A 177 1.75 -8.09 40.84
C PHE A 177 2.95 -7.52 41.62
N ILE A 178 3.21 -6.23 41.52
CA ILE A 178 4.32 -5.60 42.26
C ILE A 178 4.09 -5.76 43.79
N ALA A 179 2.86 -5.60 44.25
CA ALA A 179 2.52 -5.69 45.68
C ALA A 179 2.54 -7.12 46.22
N PHE A 180 2.03 -8.09 45.50
CA PHE A 180 1.75 -9.44 45.99
C PHE A 180 2.58 -10.54 45.31
N LYS A 181 3.28 -10.25 44.22
CA LYS A 181 4.10 -11.20 43.44
C LYS A 181 3.32 -12.44 42.95
N GLU A 182 2.03 -12.29 42.65
CA GLU A 182 1.17 -13.36 42.16
C GLU A 182 1.53 -13.68 40.68
N GLU A 183 2.03 -14.88 40.44
CA GLU A 183 2.48 -15.30 39.10
C GLU A 183 1.35 -15.28 38.07
N GLU A 184 0.12 -15.61 38.46
CA GLU A 184 -1.05 -15.57 37.61
C GLU A 184 -1.24 -14.18 36.94
N LYS A 185 -1.04 -13.11 37.73
CA LYS A 185 -1.14 -11.73 37.18
C LYS A 185 -0.06 -11.42 36.16
N ARG A 186 1.17 -11.90 36.40
CA ARG A 186 2.26 -11.78 35.45
C ARG A 186 1.90 -12.50 34.14
N GLU A 187 1.38 -13.73 34.21
CA GLU A 187 1.01 -14.50 33.01
C GLU A 187 -0.11 -13.82 32.20
N LEU A 188 -1.09 -13.21 32.85
CA LEU A 188 -2.15 -12.46 32.19
C LEU A 188 -1.59 -11.23 31.47
N ILE A 189 -0.64 -10.51 32.06
CA ILE A 189 0.02 -9.35 31.46
C ILE A 189 0.86 -9.80 30.26
N LEU A 190 1.64 -10.87 30.40
CA LEU A 190 2.44 -11.44 29.30
C LEU A 190 1.56 -11.93 28.16
N LEU A 191 0.39 -12.52 28.45
CA LEU A 191 -0.57 -12.96 27.44
C LEU A 191 -1.11 -11.78 26.61
N HIS A 192 -1.41 -10.64 27.24
CA HIS A 192 -1.89 -9.47 26.53
C HIS A 192 -0.88 -8.98 25.48
N ASN A 193 0.34 -8.69 25.90
CA ASN A 193 1.39 -8.24 24.98
C ASN A 193 1.76 -9.31 23.94
N HIS A 194 1.71 -10.61 24.32
CA HIS A 194 1.84 -11.71 23.37
C HIS A 194 0.78 -11.61 22.27
N ASP A 195 -0.49 -11.39 22.65
CA ASP A 195 -1.60 -11.30 21.69
C ASP A 195 -1.52 -10.01 20.85
N ASP A 196 -0.98 -8.90 21.39
CA ASP A 196 -0.71 -7.69 20.60
C ASP A 196 0.36 -7.94 19.53
N LEU A 197 1.46 -8.61 19.86
CA LEU A 197 2.52 -8.96 18.92
C LEU A 197 2.06 -9.97 17.87
N MET A 198 1.37 -11.03 18.27
CA MET A 198 0.83 -12.02 17.35
C MET A 198 -0.26 -11.42 16.45
N GLY A 199 -1.10 -10.56 17.03
CA GLY A 199 -2.10 -9.79 16.31
C GLY A 199 -1.50 -8.92 15.20
N MET A 200 -0.36 -8.26 15.46
CA MET A 200 0.37 -7.54 14.40
C MET A 200 0.73 -8.45 13.22
N LEU A 201 1.17 -9.68 13.47
CA LEU A 201 1.47 -10.64 12.40
C LEU A 201 0.21 -11.08 11.63
N HIS A 202 -0.91 -11.26 12.34
CA HIS A 202 -2.19 -11.63 11.74
C HIS A 202 -2.77 -10.55 10.83
N ILE A 203 -2.50 -9.27 11.10
CA ILE A 203 -3.01 -8.17 10.28
C ILE A 203 -2.12 -7.82 9.08
N LEU A 204 -0.89 -8.33 8.98
CA LEU A 204 0.02 -8.06 7.86
C LEU A 204 -0.62 -8.27 6.46
N PRO A 205 -1.47 -9.29 6.24
CA PRO A 205 -2.12 -9.46 4.93
C PRO A 205 -2.92 -8.24 4.45
N THR A 206 -3.43 -7.37 5.35
CA THR A 206 -4.11 -6.14 4.93
C THR A 206 -3.19 -5.15 4.23
N THR A 207 -1.89 -5.18 4.57
CA THR A 207 -0.88 -4.30 3.95
C THR A 207 -0.61 -4.63 2.49
N ALA A 208 -1.06 -5.80 2.01
CA ALA A 208 -0.91 -6.20 0.61
C ALA A 208 -1.63 -5.26 -0.37
N LEU A 209 -2.64 -4.49 0.07
CA LEU A 209 -3.27 -3.43 -0.71
C LEU A 209 -2.29 -2.34 -1.17
N SER A 210 -1.17 -2.14 -0.43
CA SER A 210 -0.12 -1.19 -0.80
C SER A 210 0.50 -1.51 -2.17
N GLN A 211 0.48 -2.76 -2.62
CA GLN A 211 0.98 -3.13 -3.93
C GLN A 211 0.21 -2.43 -5.06
N LEU A 212 -1.12 -2.32 -4.93
CA LEU A 212 -1.94 -1.62 -5.93
C LEU A 212 -1.60 -0.13 -6.01
N GLU A 213 -1.32 0.49 -4.86
CA GLU A 213 -0.87 1.88 -4.80
C GLU A 213 0.55 2.05 -5.37
N PHE A 214 1.47 1.13 -5.07
CA PHE A 214 2.82 1.14 -5.64
C PHE A 214 2.77 1.01 -7.16
N ILE A 215 1.95 0.11 -7.70
CA ILE A 215 1.71 -0.03 -9.14
C ILE A 215 1.14 1.27 -9.71
N ALA A 216 0.15 1.85 -9.06
CA ALA A 216 -0.53 3.06 -9.51
C ALA A 216 0.38 4.31 -9.57
N ASN A 217 1.36 4.40 -8.66
CA ASN A 217 2.17 5.60 -8.48
C ASN A 217 3.65 5.42 -8.86
N ASN A 218 4.10 4.21 -9.16
CA ASN A 218 5.50 3.93 -9.45
C ASN A 218 5.66 2.99 -10.65
N LYS A 219 5.91 3.58 -11.83
CA LYS A 219 6.13 2.85 -13.09
C LYS A 219 7.29 1.84 -12.98
N VAL A 220 8.36 2.19 -12.27
CA VAL A 220 9.52 1.30 -12.08
C VAL A 220 9.15 0.09 -11.23
N TYR A 221 8.33 0.28 -10.20
CA TYR A 221 7.82 -0.84 -9.40
C TYR A 221 7.04 -1.83 -10.26
N LEU A 222 6.13 -1.33 -11.11
CA LEU A 222 5.36 -2.19 -12.01
C LEU A 222 6.25 -2.87 -13.06
N GLU A 223 7.20 -2.15 -13.69
CA GLU A 223 8.15 -2.76 -14.62
C GLU A 223 8.94 -3.90 -13.97
N ASN A 224 9.44 -3.70 -12.75
CA ASN A 224 10.15 -4.73 -11.99
C ASN A 224 9.25 -5.92 -11.65
N LEU A 225 8.00 -5.65 -11.26
CA LEU A 225 7.02 -6.69 -10.98
C LEU A 225 6.74 -7.55 -12.23
N LEU A 226 6.49 -6.92 -13.38
CA LEU A 226 6.20 -7.62 -14.63
C LEU A 226 7.40 -8.43 -15.14
N ASN A 227 8.62 -7.98 -14.88
CA ASN A 227 9.86 -8.67 -15.28
C ASN A 227 10.33 -9.70 -14.23
N SER A 228 9.62 -9.84 -13.11
CA SER A 228 9.97 -10.81 -12.06
C SER A 228 9.68 -12.26 -12.48
N GLU A 229 10.35 -13.21 -11.81
CA GLU A 229 10.16 -14.65 -12.05
C GLU A 229 8.69 -15.10 -11.97
N ILE A 230 7.89 -14.49 -11.04
CA ILE A 230 6.48 -14.84 -10.86
C ILE A 230 5.61 -14.44 -12.05
N ASN A 231 6.10 -13.52 -12.91
CA ASN A 231 5.37 -12.97 -14.05
C ASN A 231 5.98 -13.34 -15.40
N LYS A 232 6.94 -14.28 -15.47
CA LYS A 232 7.54 -14.73 -16.74
C LYS A 232 6.51 -15.20 -17.77
N GLU A 233 5.40 -15.77 -17.32
CA GLU A 233 4.29 -16.26 -18.14
C GLU A 233 3.08 -15.31 -18.17
N ALA A 234 3.26 -14.05 -17.72
CA ALA A 234 2.17 -13.10 -17.70
C ALA A 234 1.66 -12.82 -19.11
N LYS A 235 0.35 -12.94 -19.29
CA LYS A 235 -0.32 -12.57 -20.54
C LYS A 235 -0.51 -11.06 -20.59
N LEU A 236 0.52 -10.37 -21.08
CA LEU A 236 0.54 -8.91 -21.27
C LEU A 236 0.43 -8.54 -22.75
N ASP A 237 0.01 -9.48 -23.58
CA ASP A 237 -0.21 -9.22 -24.99
C ASP A 237 -1.57 -8.54 -25.17
N PHE A 238 -1.52 -7.34 -25.76
CA PHE A 238 -2.72 -6.63 -26.16
C PHE A 238 -3.29 -7.25 -27.47
N LEU A 239 -3.43 -8.58 -27.45
CA LEU A 239 -4.10 -9.32 -28.52
C LEU A 239 -5.61 -9.14 -28.35
N LEU A 240 -6.25 -8.73 -29.45
CA LEU A 240 -7.70 -8.64 -29.51
C LEU A 240 -8.31 -10.03 -29.49
N GLU A 241 -9.11 -10.31 -28.47
CA GLU A 241 -10.05 -11.43 -28.49
C GLU A 241 -11.38 -10.92 -29.04
N GLU A 242 -11.79 -11.42 -30.20
CA GLU A 242 -13.09 -11.11 -30.78
C GLU A 242 -14.08 -12.20 -30.33
N LYS A 243 -15.04 -11.82 -29.50
CA LYS A 243 -16.17 -12.67 -29.11
C LYS A 243 -17.48 -11.93 -29.44
N ASP A 244 -18.32 -12.52 -30.25
CA ASP A 244 -19.70 -12.05 -30.52
C ASP A 244 -19.81 -10.55 -30.85
N LEU A 245 -19.00 -10.04 -31.80
CA LEU A 245 -18.95 -8.64 -32.24
C LEU A 245 -18.33 -7.65 -31.23
N GLN A 246 -17.94 -8.08 -30.02
CA GLN A 246 -17.22 -7.25 -29.08
C GLN A 246 -15.74 -7.63 -29.07
N SER A 247 -14.88 -6.63 -29.22
CA SER A 247 -13.44 -6.80 -29.13
C SER A 247 -13.00 -6.44 -27.71
N GLU A 248 -12.29 -7.34 -27.04
CA GLU A 248 -11.72 -7.13 -25.72
C GLU A 248 -10.24 -7.47 -25.70
N ILE A 249 -9.52 -6.77 -24.83
CA ILE A 249 -8.13 -7.09 -24.49
C ILE A 249 -8.14 -7.67 -23.08
N ASN A 250 -7.60 -8.88 -22.92
CA ASN A 250 -7.47 -9.56 -21.64
C ASN A 250 -5.99 -9.56 -21.22
N LEU A 251 -5.70 -8.98 -20.06
CA LEU A 251 -4.36 -8.89 -19.49
C LEU A 251 -4.33 -9.60 -18.14
N SER A 252 -3.27 -10.33 -17.85
CA SER A 252 -3.09 -10.96 -16.55
C SER A 252 -1.65 -10.93 -16.07
N PHE A 253 -1.48 -10.75 -14.77
CA PHE A 253 -0.19 -10.84 -14.07
C PHE A 253 -0.42 -11.14 -12.59
N LYS A 254 0.67 -11.35 -11.81
CA LYS A 254 0.59 -11.64 -10.38
C LYS A 254 1.21 -10.52 -9.55
N LEU A 255 0.59 -10.24 -8.41
CA LEU A 255 1.18 -9.44 -7.34
C LEU A 255 2.28 -10.25 -6.62
N LEU A 256 3.15 -9.57 -5.90
CA LEU A 256 4.20 -10.20 -5.07
C LEU A 256 3.61 -11.02 -3.92
N ALA A 257 2.45 -10.61 -3.41
CA ALA A 257 1.75 -11.28 -2.32
C ALA A 257 0.24 -11.18 -2.51
N PRO A 258 -0.52 -12.19 -2.00
CA PRO A 258 -1.97 -12.22 -2.10
C PRO A 258 -2.62 -11.08 -1.29
N LEU A 259 -3.70 -10.52 -1.82
CA LEU A 259 -4.58 -9.64 -1.05
C LEU A 259 -5.30 -10.45 0.04
N ALA A 260 -5.58 -9.81 1.18
CA ALA A 260 -6.36 -10.41 2.26
C ALA A 260 -7.81 -10.70 1.83
N LYS A 261 -8.34 -9.89 0.94
CA LYS A 261 -9.66 -10.07 0.28
C LYS A 261 -9.58 -9.63 -1.16
N ASP A 262 -10.42 -10.22 -1.99
CA ASP A 262 -10.50 -9.93 -3.41
C ASP A 262 -10.88 -8.46 -3.64
N PHE A 263 -10.29 -7.89 -4.69
CA PHE A 263 -10.59 -6.54 -5.15
C PHE A 263 -11.23 -6.63 -6.53
N ASN A 264 -12.40 -5.99 -6.70
CA ASN A 264 -13.14 -6.00 -7.95
C ASN A 264 -13.57 -4.57 -8.30
N PHE A 265 -13.25 -4.14 -9.52
CA PHE A 265 -13.68 -2.87 -10.08
C PHE A 265 -14.29 -3.10 -11.47
N ASN A 266 -15.43 -2.46 -11.74
CA ASN A 266 -16.08 -2.50 -13.04
C ASN A 266 -16.49 -1.09 -13.47
N SER A 267 -16.23 -0.78 -14.73
CA SER A 267 -16.71 0.43 -15.41
C SER A 267 -17.27 0.07 -16.80
N ASP A 268 -17.76 1.06 -17.52
CA ASP A 268 -18.26 0.86 -18.89
C ASP A 268 -17.16 0.46 -19.88
N TYR A 269 -15.90 0.73 -19.53
CA TYR A 269 -14.76 0.59 -20.42
C TYR A 269 -13.76 -0.48 -20.03
N PHE A 270 -13.64 -0.81 -18.76
CA PHE A 270 -12.75 -1.89 -18.31
C PHE A 270 -13.17 -2.45 -16.95
N SER A 271 -12.73 -3.68 -16.69
CA SER A 271 -12.82 -4.30 -15.36
C SER A 271 -11.43 -4.69 -14.88
N LEU A 272 -11.24 -4.58 -13.56
CA LEU A 272 -10.04 -5.02 -12.85
C LEU A 272 -10.47 -5.96 -11.72
N ASN A 273 -10.00 -7.20 -11.77
CA ASN A 273 -10.28 -8.20 -10.75
C ASN A 273 -8.95 -8.70 -10.18
N VAL A 274 -8.84 -8.69 -8.85
CA VAL A 274 -7.69 -9.26 -8.14
C VAL A 274 -8.22 -10.32 -7.19
N THR A 275 -7.90 -11.58 -7.48
CA THR A 275 -8.24 -12.73 -6.63
C THR A 275 -6.96 -13.30 -6.07
N LYS A 276 -6.78 -13.16 -4.77
CA LYS A 276 -5.48 -13.41 -4.10
C LYS A 276 -4.38 -12.55 -4.74
N GLU A 277 -3.38 -13.21 -5.36
CA GLU A 277 -2.30 -12.54 -6.09
C GLU A 277 -2.56 -12.36 -7.59
N ASN A 278 -3.61 -12.98 -8.14
CA ASN A 278 -3.87 -12.96 -9.58
C ASN A 278 -4.63 -11.71 -9.97
N VAL A 279 -4.03 -10.90 -10.83
CA VAL A 279 -4.64 -9.71 -11.43
C VAL A 279 -5.16 -10.05 -12.82
N SER A 280 -6.39 -9.69 -13.11
CA SER A 280 -7.03 -9.81 -14.42
C SER A 280 -7.65 -8.48 -14.80
N ILE A 281 -7.30 -7.96 -15.96
CA ILE A 281 -7.83 -6.71 -16.51
C ILE A 281 -8.45 -7.02 -17.86
N LYS A 282 -9.71 -6.63 -18.05
CA LYS A 282 -10.41 -6.71 -19.33
C LYS A 282 -10.70 -5.30 -19.81
N ILE A 283 -10.28 -4.97 -21.02
CA ILE A 283 -10.41 -3.64 -21.60
C ILE A 283 -11.27 -3.74 -22.85
N LYS A 284 -12.33 -2.93 -22.91
CA LYS A 284 -13.21 -2.85 -24.07
C LYS A 284 -12.51 -2.08 -25.19
N VAL A 285 -12.52 -2.66 -26.39
CA VAL A 285 -12.07 -2.00 -27.61
C VAL A 285 -13.28 -1.53 -28.41
N ILE A 286 -13.31 -0.25 -28.75
CA ILE A 286 -14.42 0.38 -29.48
C ILE A 286 -13.97 0.65 -30.90
N LYS A 287 -14.68 0.08 -31.90
CA LYS A 287 -14.46 0.37 -33.31
C LYS A 287 -15.48 1.42 -33.73
N THR A 288 -15.03 2.65 -33.90
CA THR A 288 -15.90 3.81 -34.20
C THR A 288 -15.10 4.94 -34.83
N GLU A 289 -15.80 6.05 -35.18
CA GLU A 289 -15.19 7.31 -35.51
C GLU A 289 -15.16 8.24 -34.31
N LEU A 290 -13.97 8.74 -33.94
CA LEU A 290 -13.77 9.72 -32.88
C LEU A 290 -13.02 10.94 -33.37
N LYS A 291 -13.07 12.01 -32.58
CA LYS A 291 -12.48 13.33 -32.91
C LYS A 291 -11.26 13.61 -32.06
N HIS A 292 -10.16 14.00 -32.74
CA HIS A 292 -9.01 14.59 -32.06
C HIS A 292 -9.12 16.11 -32.14
N PHE A 293 -9.23 16.80 -31.00
CA PHE A 293 -9.38 18.24 -30.87
C PHE A 293 -8.00 18.91 -30.67
N TYR A 294 -7.67 19.87 -31.57
CA TYR A 294 -6.45 20.66 -31.45
C TYR A 294 -6.59 21.73 -30.34
N LYS A 295 -5.59 21.84 -29.47
CA LYS A 295 -5.59 22.82 -28.36
C LYS A 295 -5.47 24.28 -28.86
N ASN A 296 -4.72 24.52 -29.91
CA ASN A 296 -4.42 25.84 -30.47
C ASN A 296 -5.38 26.26 -31.62
N TYR A 297 -6.69 26.13 -31.41
CA TYR A 297 -7.74 26.38 -32.40
C TYR A 297 -7.60 27.70 -33.19
N LYS A 298 -6.96 28.73 -32.61
CA LYS A 298 -6.74 30.04 -33.27
C LYS A 298 -5.84 29.95 -34.52
N ASP A 299 -5.10 28.89 -34.65
CA ASP A 299 -4.21 28.65 -35.82
C ASP A 299 -4.87 27.80 -36.91
N TYR A 300 -6.18 27.52 -36.76
CA TYR A 300 -6.90 26.61 -37.66
C TYR A 300 -8.13 27.27 -38.27
N PHE A 301 -8.52 26.74 -39.45
CA PHE A 301 -9.83 26.95 -40.07
C PHE A 301 -10.56 25.62 -40.12
N PHE A 302 -11.86 25.67 -39.88
CA PHE A 302 -12.75 24.51 -40.04
C PHE A 302 -13.28 24.51 -41.48
N ILE A 303 -13.27 23.37 -42.14
CA ILE A 303 -13.80 23.14 -43.48
C ILE A 303 -15.10 22.36 -43.37
N PRO A 304 -16.28 23.01 -43.45
CA PRO A 304 -17.56 22.39 -43.21
C PRO A 304 -17.83 21.18 -44.11
N ASN A 305 -17.53 21.27 -45.40
CA ASN A 305 -17.75 20.19 -46.36
C ASN A 305 -16.89 18.94 -46.13
N GLU A 306 -15.76 19.09 -45.45
CA GLU A 306 -14.85 17.99 -45.12
C GLU A 306 -14.92 17.56 -43.65
N ASN A 307 -15.72 18.26 -42.84
CA ASN A 307 -15.90 18.03 -41.40
C ASN A 307 -14.57 17.90 -40.64
N LYS A 308 -13.59 18.79 -40.96
CA LYS A 308 -12.26 18.78 -40.32
C LYS A 308 -11.65 20.17 -40.21
N ALA A 309 -10.75 20.33 -39.23
CA ALA A 309 -9.94 21.52 -39.11
C ALA A 309 -8.60 21.38 -39.86
N ILE A 310 -8.16 22.45 -40.48
CA ILE A 310 -6.89 22.52 -41.23
C ILE A 310 -6.11 23.72 -40.71
N HIS A 311 -4.80 23.54 -40.48
CA HIS A 311 -3.93 24.62 -40.03
C HIS A 311 -3.90 25.77 -41.05
N LYS A 312 -3.84 27.01 -40.58
CA LYS A 312 -3.90 28.26 -41.39
C LYS A 312 -2.90 28.29 -42.56
N SER A 313 -1.72 27.67 -42.40
CA SER A 313 -0.73 27.59 -43.48
C SER A 313 -1.24 26.89 -44.76
N VAL A 314 -2.08 25.88 -44.58
CA VAL A 314 -2.70 25.11 -45.67
C VAL A 314 -4.06 25.70 -46.03
N ALA A 315 -4.86 26.07 -45.04
CA ALA A 315 -6.19 26.64 -45.26
C ALA A 315 -6.19 27.93 -46.08
N ASN A 316 -5.07 28.67 -46.12
CA ASN A 316 -4.95 29.90 -46.94
C ASN A 316 -5.07 29.67 -48.45
N TYR A 317 -4.84 28.44 -48.91
CA TYR A 317 -5.03 28.03 -50.30
C TYR A 317 -6.47 27.60 -50.65
N ILE A 318 -7.38 27.57 -49.65
CA ILE A 318 -8.80 27.27 -49.84
C ILE A 318 -9.57 28.60 -49.93
N ASP A 319 -10.54 28.71 -50.84
CA ASP A 319 -11.37 29.89 -51.00
C ASP A 319 -12.12 30.22 -49.69
N LYS A 320 -12.30 31.50 -49.43
CA LYS A 320 -12.85 32.00 -48.16
C LYS A 320 -14.27 31.50 -47.88
N GLU A 321 -15.05 31.21 -48.89
CA GLU A 321 -16.41 30.69 -48.80
C GLU A 321 -16.50 29.25 -48.26
N PHE A 322 -15.43 28.45 -48.40
CA PHE A 322 -15.37 27.06 -47.96
C PHE A 322 -14.67 26.86 -46.61
N ARG A 323 -14.21 27.95 -45.95
CA ARG A 323 -13.54 27.88 -44.65
C ARG A 323 -14.07 28.90 -43.65
N ILE A 324 -14.20 28.51 -42.43
CA ILE A 324 -14.56 29.37 -41.28
C ILE A 324 -13.46 29.33 -40.23
N LYS A 325 -13.30 30.39 -39.46
CA LYS A 325 -12.36 30.36 -38.32
C LYS A 325 -12.76 29.23 -37.36
N ALA A 326 -11.80 28.43 -36.97
CA ALA A 326 -12.07 27.37 -36.03
C ALA A 326 -12.40 27.91 -34.61
N THR A 327 -13.29 27.24 -33.92
CA THR A 327 -13.61 27.41 -32.50
C THR A 327 -13.07 26.21 -31.75
N LYS A 328 -13.16 26.22 -30.40
CA LYS A 328 -12.74 25.07 -29.62
C LYS A 328 -13.54 23.80 -29.95
N GLU A 329 -14.82 23.98 -30.27
CA GLU A 329 -15.79 22.89 -30.49
C GLU A 329 -15.64 22.26 -31.89
N ASN A 330 -15.14 23.02 -32.89
CA ASN A 330 -15.02 22.53 -34.26
C ASN A 330 -13.57 22.38 -34.74
N CYS A 331 -12.58 22.61 -33.86
CA CYS A 331 -11.16 22.44 -34.23
C CYS A 331 -10.70 20.99 -34.02
N TYR A 332 -11.17 20.09 -34.89
CA TYR A 332 -10.87 18.66 -34.82
C TYR A 332 -10.62 18.01 -36.16
N ILE A 333 -10.06 16.80 -36.12
CA ILE A 333 -10.06 15.82 -37.20
C ILE A 333 -10.76 14.55 -36.74
N CYS A 334 -11.45 13.87 -37.68
CA CYS A 334 -12.09 12.59 -37.42
C CYS A 334 -11.16 11.42 -37.79
N HIS A 335 -11.14 10.40 -36.93
CA HIS A 335 -10.46 9.14 -37.22
C HIS A 335 -11.41 7.98 -37.00
N THR A 336 -11.52 7.08 -37.97
CA THR A 336 -12.18 5.79 -37.82
C THR A 336 -11.13 4.75 -37.50
N SER A 337 -11.14 4.23 -36.30
CA SER A 337 -10.13 3.30 -35.80
C SER A 337 -10.68 2.36 -34.71
N ARG A 338 -9.79 1.57 -34.11
CA ARG A 338 -10.03 0.85 -32.86
C ARG A 338 -9.47 1.68 -31.72
N PHE A 339 -10.31 2.00 -30.74
CA PHE A 339 -9.97 2.83 -29.60
C PHE A 339 -10.05 2.09 -28.30
N ILE A 340 -9.21 2.46 -27.35
CA ILE A 340 -9.25 2.02 -25.95
C ILE A 340 -9.34 3.23 -25.03
N PRO A 341 -9.94 3.09 -23.81
CA PRO A 341 -10.15 4.18 -22.88
C PRO A 341 -8.83 4.69 -22.30
N VAL A 342 -8.78 5.98 -22.00
CA VAL A 342 -7.65 6.64 -21.34
C VAL A 342 -8.19 7.48 -20.19
N PHE A 343 -7.57 7.39 -19.01
CA PHE A 343 -7.97 8.12 -17.80
C PHE A 343 -6.97 9.22 -17.41
N GLU A 344 -5.90 9.37 -18.20
CA GLU A 344 -4.87 10.39 -18.05
C GLU A 344 -4.29 10.69 -19.43
N GLU A 345 -4.01 11.96 -19.77
CA GLU A 345 -3.41 12.32 -21.05
C GLU A 345 -1.94 11.88 -21.11
N PHE A 346 -1.53 11.30 -22.23
CA PHE A 346 -0.14 10.99 -22.54
C PHE A 346 0.37 12.00 -23.59
N GLU A 347 1.52 12.62 -23.35
CA GLU A 347 2.07 13.68 -24.24
C GLU A 347 2.45 13.16 -25.63
N GLU A 348 2.74 11.87 -25.76
CA GLU A 348 3.33 11.25 -26.94
C GLU A 348 2.30 10.75 -27.96
N ILE A 349 1.00 10.81 -27.62
CA ILE A 349 -0.09 10.27 -28.44
C ILE A 349 -1.26 11.23 -28.58
N ASN A 350 -2.04 11.04 -29.65
CA ASN A 350 -3.29 11.78 -29.82
C ASN A 350 -4.41 11.22 -28.94
N ILE A 351 -5.11 12.12 -28.26
CA ILE A 351 -6.30 11.79 -27.47
C ILE A 351 -7.54 12.13 -28.29
N PHE A 352 -8.52 11.24 -28.24
CA PHE A 352 -9.77 11.32 -28.98
C PHE A 352 -10.97 11.39 -28.07
N LYS A 353 -12.05 12.02 -28.53
CA LYS A 353 -13.34 12.15 -27.87
C LYS A 353 -14.48 11.91 -28.87
N GLU A 354 -15.64 11.54 -28.36
CA GLU A 354 -16.86 11.47 -29.17
C GLU A 354 -17.30 12.88 -29.61
N SER A 355 -17.33 13.82 -28.65
CA SER A 355 -17.61 15.26 -28.88
C SER A 355 -16.80 16.12 -27.91
N PHE A 356 -16.76 17.44 -28.17
CA PHE A 356 -16.05 18.39 -27.31
C PHE A 356 -16.54 18.37 -25.86
N GLU A 357 -17.84 18.16 -25.65
CA GLU A 357 -18.50 18.21 -24.34
C GLU A 357 -18.32 16.90 -23.53
N LYS A 358 -18.02 15.79 -24.19
CA LYS A 358 -17.80 14.50 -23.51
C LYS A 358 -16.45 14.47 -22.81
N ASN A 359 -16.44 13.89 -21.62
CA ASN A 359 -15.22 13.78 -20.80
C ASN A 359 -14.44 12.50 -21.03
N ASP A 360 -15.07 11.48 -21.64
CA ASP A 360 -14.41 10.21 -21.92
C ASP A 360 -13.30 10.40 -22.94
N LEU A 361 -12.12 9.93 -22.58
CA LEU A 361 -10.91 10.04 -23.38
C LEU A 361 -10.54 8.68 -23.96
N PHE A 362 -10.06 8.70 -25.19
CA PHE A 362 -9.65 7.48 -25.90
C PHE A 362 -8.33 7.71 -26.64
N MET A 363 -7.59 6.63 -26.85
CA MET A 363 -6.45 6.57 -27.75
C MET A 363 -6.64 5.47 -28.78
N GLU A 364 -5.99 5.59 -29.94
CA GLU A 364 -6.00 4.51 -30.91
C GLU A 364 -5.22 3.29 -30.37
N LEU A 365 -5.73 2.10 -30.61
CA LEU A 365 -5.10 0.87 -30.14
C LEU A 365 -3.65 0.71 -30.68
N LYS A 366 -3.38 1.20 -31.90
CA LYS A 366 -2.03 1.15 -32.49
C LYS A 366 -0.99 1.96 -31.69
N ASP A 367 -1.43 3.00 -30.94
CA ASP A 367 -0.54 3.87 -30.18
C ASP A 367 -0.04 3.21 -28.88
N MET A 368 -0.55 2.01 -28.56
CA MET A 368 -0.06 1.22 -27.41
C MET A 368 1.42 0.84 -27.50
N GLU A 369 1.98 0.77 -28.71
CA GLU A 369 3.41 0.52 -28.89
C GLU A 369 4.25 1.76 -28.52
N THR A 370 3.69 2.94 -28.66
CA THR A 370 4.34 4.22 -28.36
C THR A 370 4.44 4.47 -26.86
N ILE A 371 3.40 4.08 -26.11
CA ILE A 371 3.42 4.16 -24.65
C ILE A 371 3.83 2.80 -24.07
N LYS A 372 4.64 2.82 -23.02
CA LYS A 372 4.99 1.57 -22.33
C LYS A 372 3.74 0.93 -21.73
N LYS A 373 3.53 -0.38 -21.95
CA LYS A 373 2.42 -1.16 -21.38
C LYS A 373 2.25 -0.94 -19.86
N ALA A 374 3.35 -0.89 -19.13
CA ALA A 374 3.36 -0.61 -17.71
C ALA A 374 2.75 0.77 -17.35
N ALA A 375 3.01 1.81 -18.17
CA ALA A 375 2.44 3.13 -17.95
C ALA A 375 0.93 3.13 -18.09
N TYR A 376 0.40 2.47 -19.11
CA TYR A 376 -1.05 2.36 -19.31
C TYR A 376 -1.73 1.53 -18.18
N LEU A 377 -1.16 0.39 -17.84
CA LEU A 377 -1.67 -0.44 -16.73
C LEU A 377 -1.67 0.31 -15.40
N SER A 378 -0.62 1.09 -15.12
CA SER A 378 -0.53 1.93 -13.93
C SER A 378 -1.70 2.92 -13.85
N VAL A 379 -2.04 3.57 -14.98
CA VAL A 379 -3.18 4.51 -15.05
C VAL A 379 -4.53 3.81 -14.81
N LEU A 380 -4.76 2.63 -15.41
CA LEU A 380 -5.98 1.85 -15.18
C LEU A 380 -6.14 1.45 -13.71
N ILE A 381 -5.07 0.94 -13.10
CA ILE A 381 -5.08 0.50 -11.70
C ILE A 381 -5.26 1.70 -10.76
N LYS A 382 -4.62 2.84 -11.05
CA LYS A 382 -4.81 4.10 -10.32
C LYS A 382 -6.26 4.57 -10.38
N TYR A 383 -6.87 4.56 -11.55
CA TYR A 383 -8.28 4.93 -11.72
C TYR A 383 -9.21 4.00 -10.92
N ALA A 384 -9.05 2.69 -11.06
CA ALA A 384 -9.83 1.71 -10.31
C ALA A 384 -9.65 1.87 -8.79
N ALA A 385 -8.41 2.07 -8.35
CA ALA A 385 -8.10 2.24 -6.94
C ALA A 385 -8.70 3.53 -6.33
N ASN A 386 -8.83 4.60 -7.10
CA ASN A 386 -9.42 5.87 -6.64
C ASN A 386 -10.95 5.89 -6.71
N SER A 387 -11.55 5.02 -7.53
CA SER A 387 -13.00 4.93 -7.73
C SER A 387 -13.67 3.94 -6.79
N TYR A 388 -12.91 3.17 -6.05
CA TYR A 388 -13.34 2.18 -5.05
C TYR A 388 -13.35 2.84 -3.64
#